data_9981e4714b820906d8f7a69790619c1f
#
_entry.id   9981e4714b820906d8f7a69790619c1f
#
_cell.length_a   1.000
_cell.length_b   1.000
_cell.length_c   1.000
_cell.angle_alpha   90.00
_cell.angle_beta   90.00
_cell.angle_gamma   90.00
#
_symmetry.space_group_name_H-M   'P 1'
#
loop_
_entity.id
_entity.type
_entity.pdbx_description
1 polymer ?
#
loop_
_entity_poly.entity_id
_entity_poly.type
_entity_poly.pdbx_seq_one_letter_code
_entity_poly.pdbx_strand_id
1 'polypeptide(L)'
;MLKKKIKKFFAFAMALVMTMSVMLSCMSVSAFAVSQSEIDALKSQKSQLSSQKSSLQSTINSLQSQQSDQIALKNALDEKNAITVKQILNLNEQIDLHTELIEQKTAEVEEAQKVADAQLEKYKVRVRAMEESGRYNYFEVLFGASSIGEFLSLIDDIGDIMKSDKELEDAYRQSVDDLKAVKAEYEQAKAEMEDSKAELETLKAQQEKDIAQALSLIHISEPTRPLYI
;
A
#
# COMPACT_ATOMS: atom_id res chain seq x y z
N MET A 1 -53.01 2.92 -14.85
CA MET A 1 -51.97 1.90 -14.96
C MET A 1 -50.67 2.37 -15.64
N LEU A 2 -50.70 3.30 -16.57
CA LEU A 2 -49.55 3.79 -17.33
C LEU A 2 -48.54 4.57 -16.48
N LYS A 3 -49.00 5.41 -15.55
CA LYS A 3 -48.12 6.22 -14.66
C LYS A 3 -47.25 5.37 -13.68
N LYS A 4 -47.73 4.20 -13.23
CA LYS A 4 -46.94 3.28 -12.38
C LYS A 4 -45.84 2.56 -13.16
N LYS A 5 -46.05 2.26 -14.45
CA LYS A 5 -45.01 1.63 -15.31
C LYS A 5 -43.92 2.62 -15.69
N ILE A 6 -44.26 3.89 -15.90
CA ILE A 6 -43.30 4.94 -16.21
C ILE A 6 -42.38 5.23 -14.99
N LYS A 7 -42.92 5.30 -13.76
CA LYS A 7 -42.10 5.48 -12.54
C LYS A 7 -41.14 4.32 -12.30
N LYS A 8 -41.57 3.07 -12.54
CA LYS A 8 -40.67 1.90 -12.41
C LYS A 8 -39.58 1.88 -13.49
N PHE A 9 -39.89 2.34 -14.71
CA PHE A 9 -38.90 2.43 -15.78
C PHE A 9 -37.88 3.53 -15.52
N PHE A 10 -38.29 4.67 -14.95
CA PHE A 10 -37.39 5.76 -14.55
C PHE A 10 -36.51 5.36 -13.37
N ALA A 11 -37.03 4.63 -12.38
CA ALA A 11 -36.26 4.13 -11.24
C ALA A 11 -35.23 3.06 -11.68
N PHE A 12 -35.58 2.20 -12.64
CA PHE A 12 -34.69 1.19 -13.20
C PHE A 12 -33.60 1.81 -14.08
N ALA A 13 -33.94 2.85 -14.88
CA ALA A 13 -32.97 3.60 -15.68
C ALA A 13 -31.98 4.37 -14.79
N MET A 14 -32.43 4.96 -13.68
CA MET A 14 -31.57 5.66 -12.73
C MET A 14 -30.66 4.73 -11.96
N ALA A 15 -31.13 3.53 -11.58
CA ALA A 15 -30.31 2.48 -10.96
C ALA A 15 -29.23 1.97 -11.93
N LEU A 16 -29.56 1.81 -13.22
CA LEU A 16 -28.62 1.38 -14.25
C LEU A 16 -27.53 2.44 -14.52
N VAL A 17 -27.87 3.71 -14.47
CA VAL A 17 -26.89 4.82 -14.60
C VAL A 17 -25.98 4.91 -13.37
N MET A 18 -26.48 4.67 -12.16
CA MET A 18 -25.65 4.61 -10.94
C MET A 18 -24.70 3.42 -10.95
N THR A 19 -25.13 2.23 -11.36
CA THR A 19 -24.25 1.06 -11.43
C THR A 19 -23.21 1.19 -12.54
N MET A 20 -23.53 1.83 -13.64
CA MET A 20 -22.60 2.09 -14.74
C MET A 20 -21.56 3.17 -14.38
N SER A 21 -21.93 4.16 -13.56
CA SER A 21 -21.02 5.19 -13.04
C SER A 21 -20.00 4.60 -12.04
N VAL A 22 -20.39 3.65 -11.21
CA VAL A 22 -19.48 2.95 -10.27
C VAL A 22 -18.54 2.00 -11.01
N MET A 23 -18.98 1.32 -12.07
CA MET A 23 -18.09 0.48 -12.89
C MET A 23 -17.11 1.27 -13.75
N LEU A 24 -17.42 2.50 -14.15
CA LEU A 24 -16.51 3.32 -14.96
C LEU A 24 -15.40 3.95 -14.14
N SER A 25 -15.59 4.15 -12.83
CA SER A 25 -14.53 4.62 -11.91
C SER A 25 -13.51 3.53 -11.54
N CYS A 26 -13.83 2.24 -11.71
CA CYS A 26 -12.87 1.15 -11.49
C CYS A 26 -11.94 0.86 -12.68
N MET A 27 -12.17 1.42 -13.86
CA MET A 27 -11.39 1.08 -15.06
C MET A 27 -10.29 2.08 -15.44
N SER A 28 -10.09 3.16 -14.68
CA SER A 28 -9.12 4.20 -15.06
C SER A 28 -7.82 4.26 -14.24
N VAL A 29 -7.53 3.30 -13.36
CA VAL A 29 -6.31 3.28 -12.53
C VAL A 29 -5.35 2.13 -12.88
N SER A 30 -5.60 1.36 -13.94
CA SER A 30 -4.84 0.15 -14.23
C SER A 30 -3.52 0.35 -15.00
N ALA A 31 -3.05 1.57 -15.24
CA ALA A 31 -1.89 1.78 -16.13
C ALA A 31 -0.54 1.97 -15.41
N PHE A 32 -0.52 2.18 -14.07
CA PHE A 32 0.72 2.40 -13.31
C PHE A 32 0.67 1.87 -11.87
N ALA A 33 -0.18 0.92 -11.56
CA ALA A 33 -0.15 0.30 -10.24
C ALA A 33 1.07 -0.62 -10.16
N VAL A 34 2.08 -0.24 -9.38
CA VAL A 34 3.14 -1.17 -8.95
C VAL A 34 2.45 -2.37 -8.33
N SER A 35 2.70 -3.53 -8.91
CA SER A 35 2.09 -4.77 -8.45
C SER A 35 2.83 -5.27 -7.21
N GLN A 36 2.13 -5.52 -6.13
CA GLN A 36 2.68 -6.19 -4.95
C GLN A 36 3.42 -7.49 -5.35
N SER A 37 2.99 -8.14 -6.43
CA SER A 37 3.63 -9.33 -6.96
C SER A 37 5.05 -9.09 -7.49
N GLU A 38 5.38 -7.88 -7.98
CA GLU A 38 6.73 -7.52 -8.41
C GLU A 38 7.67 -7.37 -7.21
N ILE A 39 7.19 -6.71 -6.16
CA ILE A 39 7.92 -6.60 -4.89
C ILE A 39 8.16 -7.98 -4.27
N ASP A 40 7.16 -8.86 -4.27
CA ASP A 40 7.27 -10.21 -3.74
C ASP A 40 8.22 -11.09 -4.58
N ALA A 41 8.25 -10.91 -5.90
CA ALA A 41 9.23 -11.57 -6.77
C ALA A 41 10.66 -11.15 -6.44
N LEU A 42 10.91 -9.85 -6.23
CA LEU A 42 12.22 -9.34 -5.83
C LEU A 42 12.63 -9.82 -4.42
N LYS A 43 11.69 -9.88 -3.47
CA LYS A 43 11.93 -10.46 -2.13
C LYS A 43 12.33 -11.94 -2.23
N SER A 44 11.68 -12.71 -3.12
CA SER A 44 12.04 -14.11 -3.37
C SER A 44 13.44 -14.24 -3.99
N GLN A 45 13.77 -13.42 -4.99
CA GLN A 45 15.09 -13.38 -5.60
C GLN A 45 16.18 -12.99 -4.60
N LYS A 46 15.93 -12.01 -3.75
CA LYS A 46 16.82 -11.63 -2.65
C LYS A 46 17.10 -12.81 -1.71
N SER A 47 16.08 -13.57 -1.33
CA SER A 47 16.24 -14.77 -0.50
C SER A 47 17.13 -15.82 -1.15
N GLN A 48 17.00 -16.07 -2.45
CA GLN A 48 17.86 -16.98 -3.20
C GLN A 48 19.32 -16.50 -3.23
N LEU A 49 19.54 -15.20 -3.53
CA LEU A 49 20.89 -14.61 -3.52
C LEU A 49 21.52 -14.68 -2.14
N SER A 50 20.76 -14.49 -1.07
CA SER A 50 21.23 -14.63 0.31
C SER A 50 21.66 -16.07 0.63
N SER A 51 20.90 -17.06 0.18
CA SER A 51 21.26 -18.48 0.34
C SER A 51 22.53 -18.84 -0.42
N GLN A 52 22.70 -18.38 -1.65
CA GLN A 52 23.91 -18.57 -2.45
C GLN A 52 25.12 -17.92 -1.77
N LYS A 53 24.99 -16.69 -1.27
CA LYS A 53 26.03 -15.97 -0.53
C LYS A 53 26.46 -16.72 0.73
N SER A 54 25.51 -17.29 1.48
CA SER A 54 25.80 -18.07 2.69
C SER A 54 26.57 -19.36 2.38
N SER A 55 26.18 -20.07 1.31
CA SER A 55 26.91 -21.26 0.84
C SER A 55 28.35 -20.91 0.44
N LEU A 56 28.52 -19.82 -0.29
CA LEU A 56 29.83 -19.34 -0.72
C LEU A 56 30.70 -18.89 0.45
N GLN A 57 30.11 -18.27 1.47
CA GLN A 57 30.83 -17.90 2.71
C GLN A 57 31.37 -19.15 3.44
N SER A 58 30.61 -20.24 3.47
CA SER A 58 31.06 -21.51 4.02
C SER A 58 32.28 -22.09 3.26
N THR A 59 32.24 -21.98 1.92
CA THR A 59 33.39 -22.37 1.06
C THR A 59 34.60 -21.52 1.31
N ILE A 60 34.45 -20.20 1.42
CA ILE A 60 35.54 -19.26 1.76
C ILE A 60 36.18 -19.64 3.10
N ASN A 61 35.37 -19.89 4.14
CA ASN A 61 35.87 -20.27 5.45
C ASN A 61 36.66 -21.61 5.42
N SER A 62 36.18 -22.58 4.63
CA SER A 62 36.87 -23.85 4.41
C SER A 62 38.22 -23.66 3.71
N LEU A 63 38.28 -22.85 2.65
CA LEU A 63 39.53 -22.57 1.93
C LEU A 63 40.52 -21.82 2.78
N GLN A 64 40.10 -20.88 3.61
CA GLN A 64 40.93 -20.16 4.55
C GLN A 64 41.55 -21.08 5.61
N SER A 65 40.78 -22.07 6.11
CA SER A 65 41.25 -23.01 7.13
C SER A 65 42.27 -24.04 6.60
N GLN A 66 42.21 -24.34 5.31
CA GLN A 66 43.08 -25.38 4.69
C GLN A 66 44.42 -24.84 4.20
N GLN A 67 44.69 -23.52 4.31
CA GLN A 67 45.88 -22.86 3.78
C GLN A 67 46.18 -23.17 2.30
N SER A 68 45.21 -23.68 1.57
CA SER A 68 45.32 -24.18 0.22
C SER A 68 44.75 -23.17 -0.77
N ASP A 69 45.56 -22.90 -1.78
CA ASP A 69 45.19 -22.22 -3.03
C ASP A 69 44.57 -20.84 -2.88
N GLN A 70 45.41 -19.80 -2.77
CA GLN A 70 45.00 -18.40 -2.77
C GLN A 70 44.17 -18.02 -4.00
N ILE A 71 44.38 -18.73 -5.10
CA ILE A 71 43.61 -18.52 -6.35
C ILE A 71 42.16 -18.97 -6.15
N ALA A 72 41.92 -20.13 -5.52
CA ALA A 72 40.57 -20.60 -5.23
C ALA A 72 39.84 -19.67 -4.25
N LEU A 73 40.54 -19.17 -3.23
CA LEU A 73 40.01 -18.21 -2.28
C LEU A 73 39.63 -16.87 -2.98
N LYS A 74 40.52 -16.37 -3.85
CA LYS A 74 40.23 -15.18 -4.65
C LYS A 74 39.00 -15.36 -5.53
N ASN A 75 38.89 -16.48 -6.25
CA ASN A 75 37.75 -16.77 -7.11
C ASN A 75 36.44 -16.83 -6.32
N ALA A 76 36.44 -17.44 -5.13
CA ALA A 76 35.29 -17.49 -4.25
C ALA A 76 34.86 -16.08 -3.74
N LEU A 77 35.85 -15.21 -3.45
CA LEU A 77 35.60 -13.82 -3.06
C LEU A 77 35.04 -12.98 -4.24
N ASP A 78 35.58 -13.19 -5.44
CA ASP A 78 35.07 -12.52 -6.65
C ASP A 78 33.62 -12.94 -6.94
N GLU A 79 33.29 -14.22 -6.80
CA GLU A 79 31.93 -14.73 -6.96
C GLU A 79 30.98 -14.17 -5.88
N LYS A 80 31.41 -14.14 -4.62
CA LYS A 80 30.67 -13.52 -3.51
C LYS A 80 30.39 -12.03 -3.81
N ASN A 81 31.40 -11.32 -4.31
CA ASN A 81 31.23 -9.92 -4.69
C ASN A 81 30.22 -9.76 -5.83
N ALA A 82 30.25 -10.62 -6.85
CA ALA A 82 29.28 -10.59 -7.94
C ALA A 82 27.84 -10.86 -7.44
N ILE A 83 27.65 -11.75 -6.47
CA ILE A 83 26.36 -11.97 -5.82
C ILE A 83 25.92 -10.72 -5.04
N THR A 84 26.84 -10.10 -4.29
CA THR A 84 26.56 -8.88 -3.53
C THR A 84 26.14 -7.73 -4.46
N VAL A 85 26.77 -7.57 -5.63
CA VAL A 85 26.32 -6.61 -6.65
C VAL A 85 24.89 -6.88 -7.09
N LYS A 86 24.54 -8.14 -7.35
CA LYS A 86 23.15 -8.51 -7.70
C LYS A 86 22.16 -8.21 -6.58
N GLN A 87 22.55 -8.42 -5.32
CA GLN A 87 21.71 -8.05 -4.16
C GLN A 87 21.49 -6.53 -4.08
N ILE A 88 22.54 -5.75 -4.31
CA ILE A 88 22.46 -4.27 -4.34
C ILE A 88 21.53 -3.79 -5.46
N LEU A 89 21.64 -4.36 -6.66
CA LEU A 89 20.73 -4.01 -7.77
C LEU A 89 19.28 -4.38 -7.44
N ASN A 90 19.05 -5.56 -6.89
CA ASN A 90 17.72 -5.99 -6.47
C ASN A 90 17.12 -5.08 -5.40
N LEU A 91 17.90 -4.64 -4.40
CA LEU A 91 17.44 -3.70 -3.38
C LEU A 91 17.14 -2.31 -3.94
N ASN A 92 17.93 -1.82 -4.88
CA ASN A 92 17.65 -0.55 -5.55
C ASN A 92 16.31 -0.64 -6.30
N GLU A 93 16.07 -1.71 -7.05
CA GLU A 93 14.79 -1.95 -7.73
C GLU A 93 13.61 -2.05 -6.75
N GLN A 94 13.79 -2.71 -5.60
CA GLN A 94 12.77 -2.70 -4.53
C GLN A 94 12.49 -1.29 -4.01
N ILE A 95 13.52 -0.48 -3.78
CA ILE A 95 13.37 0.91 -3.31
C ILE A 95 12.64 1.76 -4.34
N ASP A 96 12.94 1.60 -5.63
CA ASP A 96 12.26 2.31 -6.71
C ASP A 96 10.77 1.94 -6.76
N LEU A 97 10.44 0.64 -6.72
CA LEU A 97 9.04 0.16 -6.66
C LEU A 97 8.30 0.63 -5.41
N HIS A 98 8.94 0.60 -4.24
CA HIS A 98 8.33 1.14 -3.03
C HIS A 98 8.13 2.66 -3.12
N THR A 99 9.01 3.39 -3.80
CA THR A 99 8.84 4.83 -4.03
C THR A 99 7.60 5.11 -4.87
N GLU A 100 7.43 4.39 -5.98
CA GLU A 100 6.22 4.49 -6.82
C GLU A 100 4.95 4.08 -6.05
N LEU A 101 5.02 3.02 -5.26
CA LEU A 101 3.90 2.60 -4.41
C LEU A 101 3.51 3.66 -3.39
N ILE A 102 4.49 4.32 -2.76
CA ILE A 102 4.26 5.41 -1.80
C ILE A 102 3.60 6.61 -2.49
N GLU A 103 4.02 6.97 -3.71
CA GLU A 103 3.38 8.03 -4.50
C GLU A 103 1.90 7.70 -4.80
N GLN A 104 1.62 6.47 -5.21
CA GLN A 104 0.25 6.00 -5.43
C GLN A 104 -0.59 6.06 -4.13
N LYS A 105 -0.05 5.54 -3.04
CA LYS A 105 -0.73 5.55 -1.74
C LYS A 105 -0.93 6.97 -1.19
N THR A 106 -0.03 7.89 -1.49
CA THR A 106 -0.21 9.31 -1.16
C THR A 106 -1.45 9.88 -1.84
N ALA A 107 -1.61 9.63 -3.14
CA ALA A 107 -2.80 10.08 -3.87
C ALA A 107 -4.09 9.41 -3.35
N GLU A 108 -4.05 8.12 -3.02
CA GLU A 108 -5.19 7.41 -2.41
C GLU A 108 -5.57 7.99 -1.04
N VAL A 109 -4.59 8.31 -0.19
CA VAL A 109 -4.82 8.97 1.12
C VAL A 109 -5.46 10.33 0.93
N GLU A 110 -4.98 11.15 -0.03
CA GLU A 110 -5.58 12.46 -0.32
C GLU A 110 -7.03 12.34 -0.79
N GLU A 111 -7.33 11.37 -1.65
CA GLU A 111 -8.70 11.16 -2.11
C GLU A 111 -9.60 10.62 -1.00
N ALA A 112 -9.15 9.63 -0.24
CA ALA A 112 -9.90 9.11 0.91
C ALA A 112 -10.16 10.20 1.98
N GLN A 113 -9.19 11.10 2.19
CA GLN A 113 -9.36 12.26 3.08
C GLN A 113 -10.44 13.20 2.57
N LYS A 114 -10.45 13.53 1.27
CA LYS A 114 -11.51 14.38 0.67
C LYS A 114 -12.89 13.76 0.81
N VAL A 115 -12.99 12.43 0.60
CA VAL A 115 -14.26 11.71 0.78
C VAL A 115 -14.72 11.77 2.23
N ALA A 116 -13.83 11.49 3.18
CA ALA A 116 -14.17 11.55 4.61
C ALA A 116 -14.58 12.97 5.04
N ASP A 117 -13.87 14.01 4.58
CA ASP A 117 -14.21 15.40 4.87
C ASP A 117 -15.57 15.80 4.26
N ALA A 118 -15.86 15.38 3.03
CA ALA A 118 -17.15 15.62 2.39
C ALA A 118 -18.30 14.94 3.13
N GLN A 119 -18.13 13.71 3.60
CA GLN A 119 -19.13 13.01 4.41
C GLN A 119 -19.29 13.66 5.80
N LEU A 120 -18.19 14.10 6.42
CA LEU A 120 -18.23 14.84 7.67
C LEU A 120 -19.03 16.14 7.55
N GLU A 121 -18.84 16.91 6.47
CA GLU A 121 -19.59 18.13 6.25
C GLU A 121 -21.09 17.86 6.07
N LYS A 122 -21.47 16.83 5.32
CA LYS A 122 -22.88 16.41 5.20
C LYS A 122 -23.45 16.05 6.58
N TYR A 123 -22.70 15.28 7.37
CA TYR A 123 -23.11 14.89 8.71
C TYR A 123 -23.27 16.11 9.63
N LYS A 124 -22.34 17.05 9.62
CA LYS A 124 -22.43 18.30 10.39
C LYS A 124 -23.64 19.14 10.01
N VAL A 125 -23.94 19.27 8.71
CA VAL A 125 -25.14 20.01 8.24
C VAL A 125 -26.39 19.34 8.80
N ARG A 126 -26.48 18.00 8.79
CA ARG A 126 -27.62 17.27 9.32
C ARG A 126 -27.75 17.44 10.84
N VAL A 127 -26.66 17.28 11.59
CA VAL A 127 -26.65 17.47 13.04
C VAL A 127 -27.09 18.90 13.41
N ARG A 128 -26.57 19.92 12.70
CA ARG A 128 -26.98 21.30 12.90
C ARG A 128 -28.47 21.52 12.64
N ALA A 129 -28.98 20.95 11.55
CA ALA A 129 -30.43 21.03 11.24
C ALA A 129 -31.27 20.37 12.33
N MET A 130 -30.79 19.26 12.92
CA MET A 130 -31.46 18.61 14.07
C MET A 130 -31.40 19.47 15.34
N GLU A 131 -30.30 20.17 15.60
CA GLU A 131 -30.16 21.09 16.75
C GLU A 131 -31.02 22.35 16.58
N GLU A 132 -31.00 22.98 15.41
CA GLU A 132 -31.77 24.21 15.10
C GLU A 132 -33.27 23.97 15.08
N SER A 133 -33.69 22.80 14.63
CA SER A 133 -35.11 22.43 14.59
C SER A 133 -35.67 22.06 15.98
N GLY A 134 -34.85 22.12 17.03
CA GLY A 134 -35.20 21.59 18.34
C GLY A 134 -35.23 20.07 18.34
N ARG A 135 -35.30 19.44 19.51
CA ARG A 135 -35.58 18.01 19.57
C ARG A 135 -36.97 17.79 18.98
N TYR A 136 -37.01 17.39 17.69
CA TYR A 136 -38.26 16.88 17.11
C TYR A 136 -38.69 15.72 18.01
N ASN A 137 -39.67 16.01 18.84
CA ASN A 137 -40.33 14.94 19.56
C ASN A 137 -41.21 14.26 18.49
N TYR A 138 -40.66 13.25 17.82
CA TYR A 138 -41.40 12.49 16.80
C TYR A 138 -42.78 12.06 17.34
N PHE A 139 -42.89 11.87 18.62
CA PHE A 139 -44.15 11.59 19.30
C PHE A 139 -45.12 12.81 19.24
N GLU A 140 -44.63 14.02 19.41
CA GLU A 140 -45.47 15.23 19.34
C GLU A 140 -46.01 15.43 17.94
N VAL A 141 -45.18 15.19 16.91
CA VAL A 141 -45.58 15.22 15.51
C VAL A 141 -46.63 14.12 15.21
N LEU A 142 -46.38 12.91 15.65
CA LEU A 142 -47.29 11.78 15.45
C LEU A 142 -48.64 11.98 16.14
N PHE A 143 -48.64 12.48 17.37
CA PHE A 143 -49.87 12.71 18.15
C PHE A 143 -50.58 14.01 17.75
N GLY A 144 -49.96 14.88 16.95
CA GLY A 144 -50.57 16.05 16.33
C GLY A 144 -51.35 15.74 15.07
N ALA A 145 -51.31 14.51 14.56
CA ALA A 145 -52.07 14.10 13.36
C ALA A 145 -53.56 14.27 13.51
N SER A 146 -54.20 14.87 12.53
CA SER A 146 -55.63 15.15 12.51
C SER A 146 -56.47 13.97 12.00
N SER A 147 -55.86 12.93 11.45
CA SER A 147 -56.50 11.70 10.96
C SER A 147 -55.59 10.48 11.05
N ILE A 148 -56.20 9.28 11.03
CA ILE A 148 -55.45 8.02 10.98
C ILE A 148 -54.60 7.90 9.72
N GLY A 149 -55.08 8.42 8.57
CA GLY A 149 -54.33 8.42 7.33
C GLY A 149 -53.08 9.30 7.42
N GLU A 150 -53.18 10.49 7.99
CA GLU A 150 -52.05 11.39 8.24
C GLU A 150 -51.06 10.77 9.24
N PHE A 151 -51.56 10.16 10.34
CA PHE A 151 -50.74 9.47 11.30
C PHE A 151 -49.88 8.35 10.66
N LEU A 152 -50.46 7.52 9.79
CA LEU A 152 -49.72 6.47 9.08
C LEU A 152 -48.71 7.03 8.11
N SER A 153 -49.02 8.14 7.40
CA SER A 153 -48.07 8.82 6.53
C SER A 153 -46.88 9.39 7.30
N LEU A 154 -47.14 9.99 8.47
CA LEU A 154 -46.09 10.52 9.35
C LEU A 154 -45.16 9.43 9.90
N ILE A 155 -45.69 8.24 10.16
CA ILE A 155 -44.85 7.08 10.57
C ILE A 155 -43.89 6.72 9.42
N ASP A 156 -44.38 6.63 8.18
CA ASP A 156 -43.55 6.30 7.02
C ASP A 156 -42.47 7.39 6.78
N ASP A 157 -42.87 8.67 6.85
CA ASP A 157 -41.97 9.82 6.67
C ASP A 157 -40.85 9.82 7.76
N ILE A 158 -41.22 9.59 9.03
CA ILE A 158 -40.25 9.51 10.12
C ILE A 158 -39.32 8.28 9.94
N GLY A 159 -39.86 7.15 9.48
CA GLY A 159 -39.08 5.98 9.14
C GLY A 159 -38.03 6.23 8.06
N ASP A 160 -38.43 6.95 7.02
CA ASP A 160 -37.52 7.34 5.93
C ASP A 160 -36.45 8.33 6.40
N ILE A 161 -36.79 9.29 7.25
CA ILE A 161 -35.82 10.20 7.86
C ILE A 161 -34.81 9.42 8.72
N MET A 162 -35.24 8.54 9.60
CA MET A 162 -34.37 7.74 10.46
C MET A 162 -33.44 6.84 9.65
N LYS A 163 -33.94 6.26 8.55
CA LYS A 163 -33.15 5.45 7.62
C LYS A 163 -32.09 6.29 6.93
N SER A 164 -32.46 7.46 6.41
CA SER A 164 -31.53 8.38 5.76
C SER A 164 -30.44 8.88 6.71
N ASP A 165 -30.79 9.18 7.98
CA ASP A 165 -29.83 9.60 9.00
C ASP A 165 -28.82 8.48 9.32
N LYS A 166 -29.32 7.24 9.42
CA LYS A 166 -28.48 6.09 9.61
C LYS A 166 -27.53 5.84 8.43
N GLU A 167 -28.05 5.92 7.20
CA GLU A 167 -27.22 5.79 5.98
C GLU A 167 -26.14 6.86 5.92
N LEU A 168 -26.41 8.08 6.35
CA LEU A 168 -25.44 9.16 6.42
C LEU A 168 -24.36 8.90 7.47
N GLU A 169 -24.75 8.42 8.65
CA GLU A 169 -23.81 8.03 9.72
C GLU A 169 -22.92 6.87 9.27
N ASP A 170 -23.52 5.82 8.69
CA ASP A 170 -22.81 4.63 8.22
C ASP A 170 -21.83 5.00 7.10
N ALA A 171 -22.22 5.87 6.16
CA ALA A 171 -21.35 6.37 5.09
C ALA A 171 -20.16 7.18 5.64
N TYR A 172 -20.37 8.02 6.65
CA TYR A 172 -19.28 8.74 7.32
C TYR A 172 -18.33 7.77 8.05
N ARG A 173 -18.86 6.84 8.83
CA ARG A 173 -18.07 5.83 9.54
C ARG A 173 -17.23 5.01 8.55
N GLN A 174 -17.85 4.54 7.48
CA GLN A 174 -17.15 3.78 6.44
C GLN A 174 -16.00 4.59 5.83
N SER A 175 -16.24 5.85 5.46
CA SER A 175 -15.20 6.70 4.87
C SER A 175 -14.02 6.96 5.82
N VAL A 176 -14.26 7.02 7.12
CA VAL A 176 -13.21 7.13 8.14
C VAL A 176 -12.40 5.84 8.25
N ASP A 177 -13.06 4.69 8.20
CA ASP A 177 -12.39 3.40 8.29
C ASP A 177 -11.59 3.09 7.01
N ASP A 178 -12.11 3.44 5.84
CA ASP A 178 -11.38 3.37 4.57
C ASP A 178 -10.12 4.25 4.61
N LEU A 179 -10.24 5.49 5.09
CA LEU A 179 -9.09 6.39 5.25
C LEU A 179 -8.02 5.81 6.19
N LYS A 180 -8.43 5.19 7.31
CA LYS A 180 -7.49 4.54 8.23
C LYS A 180 -6.77 3.37 7.57
N ALA A 181 -7.49 2.56 6.80
CA ALA A 181 -6.93 1.41 6.10
C ALA A 181 -5.86 1.86 5.09
N VAL A 182 -6.17 2.84 4.23
CA VAL A 182 -5.22 3.37 3.25
C VAL A 182 -4.00 4.02 3.91
N LYS A 183 -4.19 4.76 5.02
CA LYS A 183 -3.07 5.30 5.81
C LYS A 183 -2.17 4.20 6.38
N ALA A 184 -2.74 3.10 6.86
CA ALA A 184 -1.96 1.98 7.37
C ALA A 184 -1.11 1.33 6.27
N GLU A 185 -1.66 1.15 5.07
CA GLU A 185 -0.93 0.63 3.91
C GLU A 185 0.21 1.58 3.47
N TYR A 186 -0.03 2.89 3.48
CA TYR A 186 0.99 3.90 3.21
C TYR A 186 2.16 3.82 4.20
N GLU A 187 1.87 3.77 5.50
CA GLU A 187 2.91 3.68 6.54
C GLU A 187 3.68 2.36 6.46
N GLN A 188 3.02 1.26 6.11
CA GLN A 188 3.69 -0.02 5.88
C GLN A 188 4.65 0.05 4.70
N ALA A 189 4.22 0.57 3.55
CA ALA A 189 5.08 0.72 2.37
C ALA A 189 6.31 1.58 2.67
N LYS A 190 6.12 2.65 3.44
CA LYS A 190 7.20 3.53 3.88
C LYS A 190 8.20 2.80 4.79
N ALA A 191 7.73 2.02 5.75
CA ALA A 191 8.58 1.24 6.64
C ALA A 191 9.40 0.21 5.85
N GLU A 192 8.78 -0.52 4.92
CA GLU A 192 9.47 -1.49 4.07
C GLU A 192 10.53 -0.85 3.17
N MET A 193 10.30 0.37 2.69
CA MET A 193 11.28 1.14 1.94
C MET A 193 12.49 1.53 2.81
N GLU A 194 12.26 2.01 4.04
CA GLU A 194 13.34 2.38 4.95
C GLU A 194 14.18 1.17 5.37
N ASP A 195 13.56 0.02 5.61
CA ASP A 195 14.26 -1.24 5.87
C ASP A 195 15.15 -1.65 4.68
N SER A 196 14.66 -1.53 3.47
CA SER A 196 15.42 -1.82 2.25
C SER A 196 16.62 -0.88 2.07
N LYS A 197 16.47 0.41 2.39
CA LYS A 197 17.57 1.38 2.39
C LYS A 197 18.64 1.06 3.44
N ALA A 198 18.24 0.71 4.65
CA ALA A 198 19.18 0.35 5.73
C ALA A 198 19.98 -0.90 5.36
N GLU A 199 19.33 -1.90 4.76
CA GLU A 199 20.01 -3.10 4.27
C GLU A 199 20.96 -2.79 3.11
N LEU A 200 20.57 -1.92 2.19
CA LEU A 200 21.42 -1.48 1.07
C LEU A 200 22.73 -0.87 1.57
N GLU A 201 22.68 0.01 2.55
CA GLU A 201 23.89 0.62 3.14
C GLU A 201 24.77 -0.45 3.84
N THR A 202 24.16 -1.41 4.52
CA THR A 202 24.89 -2.52 5.14
C THR A 202 25.60 -3.39 4.09
N LEU A 203 24.93 -3.68 2.98
CA LEU A 203 25.52 -4.48 1.89
C LEU A 203 26.65 -3.73 1.17
N LYS A 204 26.53 -2.44 0.95
CA LYS A 204 27.61 -1.62 0.37
C LYS A 204 28.84 -1.63 1.26
N ALA A 205 28.68 -1.41 2.57
CA ALA A 205 29.78 -1.45 3.52
C ALA A 205 30.45 -2.83 3.58
N GLN A 206 29.68 -3.93 3.46
CA GLN A 206 30.23 -5.27 3.40
C GLN A 206 30.97 -5.54 2.08
N GLN A 207 30.43 -5.04 0.96
CA GLN A 207 31.09 -5.14 -0.35
C GLN A 207 32.46 -4.47 -0.35
N GLU A 208 32.59 -3.29 0.22
CA GLU A 208 33.88 -2.59 0.33
C GLU A 208 34.91 -3.42 1.11
N LYS A 209 34.50 -4.07 2.19
CA LYS A 209 35.36 -4.97 2.96
C LYS A 209 35.78 -6.20 2.14
N ASP A 210 34.86 -6.82 1.44
CA ASP A 210 35.13 -8.00 0.62
C ASP A 210 36.08 -7.66 -0.54
N ILE A 211 35.94 -6.50 -1.16
CA ILE A 211 36.86 -5.98 -2.19
C ILE A 211 38.26 -5.74 -1.60
N ALA A 212 38.36 -5.09 -0.45
CA ALA A 212 39.64 -4.84 0.21
C ALA A 212 40.36 -6.14 0.56
N GLN A 213 39.63 -7.16 1.02
CA GLN A 213 40.18 -8.49 1.28
C GLN A 213 40.67 -9.17 0.00
N ALA A 214 39.92 -9.12 -1.10
CA ALA A 214 40.32 -9.68 -2.39
C ALA A 214 41.58 -9.01 -2.93
N LEU A 215 41.69 -7.69 -2.83
CA LEU A 215 42.87 -6.93 -3.24
C LEU A 215 44.11 -7.29 -2.41
N SER A 216 43.95 -7.49 -1.11
CA SER A 216 45.04 -7.94 -0.23
C SER A 216 45.60 -9.30 -0.65
N LEU A 217 44.76 -10.24 -1.07
CA LEU A 217 45.19 -11.55 -1.58
C LEU A 217 45.96 -11.44 -2.90
N ILE A 218 45.60 -10.53 -3.78
CA ILE A 218 46.31 -10.28 -5.04
C ILE A 218 47.73 -9.77 -4.73
N HIS A 219 47.88 -8.83 -3.80
CA HIS A 219 49.19 -8.29 -3.40
C HIS A 219 50.13 -9.34 -2.80
N ILE A 220 49.56 -10.33 -2.08
CA ILE A 220 50.33 -11.42 -1.53
C ILE A 220 50.74 -12.45 -2.58
N SER A 221 49.93 -12.66 -3.61
CA SER A 221 50.14 -13.64 -4.67
C SER A 221 50.98 -13.14 -5.85
N GLU A 222 51.14 -11.83 -6.06
CA GLU A 222 52.11 -11.29 -6.99
C GLU A 222 53.48 -11.24 -6.38
N PRO A 223 54.39 -12.15 -6.76
CA PRO A 223 55.76 -12.01 -6.31
C PRO A 223 56.28 -10.69 -6.92
N THR A 224 56.75 -9.80 -6.06
CA THR A 224 57.53 -8.63 -6.48
C THR A 224 58.56 -9.08 -7.50
N ARG A 225 58.31 -8.89 -8.79
CA ARG A 225 59.34 -9.03 -9.83
C ARG A 225 60.45 -8.07 -9.44
N PRO A 226 61.65 -8.57 -9.07
CA PRO A 226 62.75 -7.67 -8.88
C PRO A 226 63.02 -7.00 -10.22
N LEU A 227 62.89 -5.66 -10.26
CA LEU A 227 63.43 -4.85 -11.30
C LEU A 227 64.96 -5.10 -11.32
N TYR A 228 65.39 -6.04 -12.15
CA TYR A 228 66.76 -6.10 -12.52
C TYR A 228 67.07 -4.87 -13.39
N ILE A 229 67.75 -3.93 -12.77
CA ILE A 229 68.46 -2.85 -13.44
C ILE A 229 69.69 -3.41 -14.14
#